data_4c53fabb76e38f47daf07f2e6ddd71a8
#
_entry.id   4c53fabb76e38f47daf07f2e6ddd71a8
#
_cell.length_a   1.000
_cell.length_b   1.000
_cell.length_c   1.000
_cell.angle_alpha   90.00
_cell.angle_beta   90.00
_cell.angle_gamma   90.00
#
_symmetry.space_group_name_H-M   'P 1'
#
loop_
_entity.id
_entity.type
_entity.pdbx_description
1 polymer ?
#
loop_
_entity_poly.entity_id
_entity_poly.type
_entity_poly.pdbx_seq_one_letter_code
_entity_poly.pdbx_strand_id
1 'polypeptide(L)'
;MKGRLALLLISGIVSYPLQASPDFEHYVTGLKQEALAAGISPVTVTAAFADIHLIEVAIRHDKNQPEFKQTLATYIPRAVPQWKVNQAKRLYRQYLPLLTKIGAEYDVQPRFIVALWGIETNFGKLTGKYPLVSSLATLAWEGRREAFFKGQLFNALRILEQQKMAPADLKGSWAGAMGQVQFMPSSYLKYAVDQDGDGKQDLWGNLADVFGSAANYLHQNGWHGDETWGRRVRVPAGLDAALIGLEETRALSAWQAIGVRKADGADLPRASLQASLVQPDGEGGAAYLAYPNYRVLRDWNRSHYFVVAVGTLADRIVE
;
A
#
# COMPACT_ATOMS: atom_id res chain seq x y z
N MET A 1 49.45 10.38 -52.02
CA MET A 1 47.99 10.23 -51.91
C MET A 1 47.66 8.79 -51.56
N LYS A 2 47.32 8.48 -50.31
CA LYS A 2 46.89 7.16 -49.89
C LYS A 2 45.57 7.34 -49.12
N GLY A 3 44.45 6.99 -49.81
CA GLY A 3 43.13 7.02 -49.20
C GLY A 3 42.97 5.85 -48.22
N ARG A 4 42.51 6.14 -47.02
CA ARG A 4 42.09 5.14 -46.05
C ARG A 4 40.55 4.99 -46.13
N LEU A 5 40.12 3.83 -46.53
CA LEU A 5 38.73 3.42 -46.53
C LEU A 5 38.38 3.01 -45.05
N ALA A 6 37.46 3.73 -44.42
CA ALA A 6 36.94 3.38 -43.12
C ALA A 6 35.74 2.43 -43.30
N LEU A 7 35.89 1.20 -42.81
CA LEU A 7 34.82 0.19 -42.75
C LEU A 7 33.97 0.48 -41.51
N LEU A 8 32.74 0.91 -41.67
CA LEU A 8 31.74 1.02 -40.60
C LEU A 8 31.16 -0.37 -40.34
N LEU A 9 31.55 -0.96 -39.21
CA LEU A 9 30.91 -2.15 -38.65
C LEU A 9 29.63 -1.71 -37.94
N ILE A 10 28.47 -1.96 -38.56
CA ILE A 10 27.16 -1.85 -37.92
C ILE A 10 26.96 -3.10 -37.08
N SER A 11 27.20 -2.99 -35.76
CA SER A 11 26.85 -4.02 -34.78
C SER A 11 25.33 -3.98 -34.56
N GLY A 12 24.60 -4.85 -35.25
CA GLY A 12 23.19 -5.09 -34.97
C GLY A 12 23.04 -5.69 -33.57
N ILE A 13 22.38 -4.95 -32.65
CA ILE A 13 21.98 -5.48 -31.36
C ILE A 13 20.82 -6.44 -31.65
N VAL A 14 21.12 -7.74 -31.68
CA VAL A 14 20.10 -8.79 -31.71
C VAL A 14 19.54 -8.88 -30.27
N SER A 15 18.37 -8.31 -30.06
CA SER A 15 17.60 -8.53 -28.83
C SER A 15 17.09 -9.94 -28.82
N TYR A 16 17.78 -10.83 -28.12
CA TYR A 16 17.25 -12.16 -27.82
C TYR A 16 16.06 -11.99 -26.83
N PRO A 17 14.91 -12.63 -27.11
CA PRO A 17 13.87 -12.73 -26.08
C PRO A 17 14.49 -13.46 -24.87
N LEU A 18 14.33 -12.90 -23.69
CA LEU A 18 14.75 -13.51 -22.42
C LEU A 18 13.96 -14.81 -22.28
N GLN A 19 14.58 -15.95 -22.59
CA GLN A 19 13.99 -17.25 -22.32
C GLN A 19 13.92 -17.42 -20.79
N ALA A 20 12.73 -17.82 -20.29
CA ALA A 20 12.57 -18.20 -18.90
C ALA A 20 13.57 -19.33 -18.56
N SER A 21 14.12 -19.31 -17.35
CA SER A 21 15.00 -20.42 -16.95
C SER A 21 14.19 -21.73 -16.96
N PRO A 22 14.79 -22.87 -17.35
CA PRO A 22 14.10 -24.17 -17.34
C PRO A 22 13.41 -24.48 -16.01
N ASP A 23 14.00 -24.04 -14.91
CA ASP A 23 13.45 -24.21 -13.57
C ASP A 23 12.16 -23.39 -13.35
N PHE A 24 12.07 -22.17 -13.90
CA PHE A 24 10.87 -21.35 -13.81
C PHE A 24 9.71 -21.93 -14.65
N GLU A 25 9.99 -22.46 -15.84
CA GLU A 25 8.98 -23.11 -16.68
C GLU A 25 8.41 -24.37 -16.01
N HIS A 26 9.28 -25.16 -15.38
CA HIS A 26 8.85 -26.33 -14.62
C HIS A 26 7.96 -25.91 -13.43
N TYR A 27 8.37 -24.89 -12.67
CA TYR A 27 7.59 -24.35 -11.56
C TYR A 27 6.21 -23.85 -12.01
N VAL A 28 6.16 -23.11 -13.12
CA VAL A 28 4.90 -22.61 -13.73
C VAL A 28 3.98 -23.78 -14.11
N THR A 29 4.53 -24.91 -14.59
CA THR A 29 3.73 -26.08 -14.90
C THR A 29 3.07 -26.65 -13.64
N GLY A 30 3.78 -26.71 -12.53
CA GLY A 30 3.22 -27.07 -11.22
C GLY A 30 2.13 -26.09 -10.75
N LEU A 31 2.38 -24.78 -10.88
CA LEU A 31 1.40 -23.73 -10.52
C LEU A 31 0.08 -23.87 -11.28
N LYS A 32 0.12 -24.22 -12.57
CA LYS A 32 -1.09 -24.45 -13.39
C LYS A 32 -1.93 -25.61 -12.82
N GLN A 33 -1.27 -26.72 -12.47
CA GLN A 33 -1.94 -27.89 -11.88
C GLN A 33 -2.56 -27.56 -10.54
N GLU A 34 -1.82 -26.87 -9.67
CA GLU A 34 -2.30 -26.43 -8.37
C GLU A 34 -3.48 -25.45 -8.49
N ALA A 35 -3.44 -24.51 -9.45
CA ALA A 35 -4.54 -23.57 -9.71
C ALA A 35 -5.82 -24.29 -10.13
N LEU A 36 -5.72 -25.28 -11.03
CA LEU A 36 -6.84 -26.14 -11.42
C LEU A 36 -7.40 -26.92 -10.22
N ALA A 37 -6.51 -27.49 -9.41
CA ALA A 37 -6.91 -28.22 -8.18
C ALA A 37 -7.55 -27.29 -7.13
N ALA A 38 -7.19 -26.00 -7.12
CA ALA A 38 -7.80 -24.97 -6.28
C ALA A 38 -9.16 -24.44 -6.83
N GLY A 39 -9.68 -25.05 -7.91
CA GLY A 39 -10.99 -24.76 -8.49
C GLY A 39 -11.02 -23.57 -9.46
N ILE A 40 -9.86 -23.08 -9.92
CA ILE A 40 -9.79 -22.03 -10.95
C ILE A 40 -10.07 -22.69 -12.31
N SER A 41 -10.89 -22.04 -13.14
CA SER A 41 -11.33 -22.62 -14.41
C SER A 41 -10.14 -22.85 -15.37
N PRO A 42 -10.20 -23.91 -16.20
CA PRO A 42 -9.19 -24.16 -17.23
C PRO A 42 -9.01 -22.98 -18.21
N VAL A 43 -10.11 -22.27 -18.49
CA VAL A 43 -10.08 -21.07 -19.37
C VAL A 43 -9.22 -19.98 -18.76
N THR A 44 -9.45 -19.65 -17.49
CA THR A 44 -8.66 -18.65 -16.77
C THR A 44 -7.19 -19.04 -16.63
N VAL A 45 -6.93 -20.30 -16.24
CA VAL A 45 -5.56 -20.80 -16.13
C VAL A 45 -4.84 -20.70 -17.49
N THR A 46 -5.48 -21.16 -18.57
CA THR A 46 -4.87 -21.10 -19.91
C THR A 46 -4.55 -19.65 -20.33
N ALA A 47 -5.51 -18.75 -20.15
CA ALA A 47 -5.35 -17.35 -20.54
C ALA A 47 -4.30 -16.62 -19.67
N ALA A 48 -4.36 -16.80 -18.35
CA ALA A 48 -3.49 -16.09 -17.41
C ALA A 48 -2.01 -16.52 -17.50
N PHE A 49 -1.77 -17.77 -17.90
CA PHE A 49 -0.41 -18.31 -18.01
C PHE A 49 0.13 -18.33 -19.46
N ALA A 50 -0.63 -17.79 -20.45
CA ALA A 50 -0.20 -17.78 -21.85
C ALA A 50 1.09 -16.99 -22.07
N ASP A 51 1.18 -15.79 -21.47
CA ASP A 51 2.32 -14.87 -21.61
C ASP A 51 3.15 -14.74 -20.33
N ILE A 52 3.13 -15.78 -19.47
CA ILE A 52 3.86 -15.73 -18.21
C ILE A 52 5.37 -15.73 -18.45
N HIS A 53 6.06 -14.83 -17.77
CA HIS A 53 7.51 -14.69 -17.86
C HIS A 53 8.11 -14.21 -16.54
N LEU A 54 9.41 -14.44 -16.38
CA LEU A 54 10.16 -14.04 -15.19
C LEU A 54 10.30 -12.51 -15.11
N ILE A 55 9.99 -11.93 -13.98
CA ILE A 55 10.17 -10.50 -13.69
C ILE A 55 11.41 -10.31 -12.81
N GLU A 56 12.60 -10.31 -13.41
CA GLU A 56 13.87 -10.21 -12.67
C GLU A 56 13.96 -9.00 -11.74
N VAL A 57 13.35 -7.87 -12.14
CA VAL A 57 13.32 -6.67 -11.32
C VAL A 57 12.56 -6.90 -10.01
N ALA A 58 11.55 -7.79 -10.00
CA ALA A 58 10.82 -8.13 -8.78
C ALA A 58 11.75 -8.85 -7.78
N ILE A 59 12.54 -9.81 -8.26
CA ILE A 59 13.53 -10.52 -7.43
C ILE A 59 14.57 -9.55 -6.87
N ARG A 60 15.11 -8.65 -7.73
CA ARG A 60 16.11 -7.67 -7.28
C ARG A 60 15.56 -6.73 -6.21
N HIS A 61 14.34 -6.25 -6.36
CA HIS A 61 13.70 -5.37 -5.37
C HIS A 61 13.36 -6.12 -4.09
N ASP A 62 12.92 -7.37 -4.17
CA ASP A 62 12.61 -8.18 -3.00
C ASP A 62 13.86 -8.50 -2.17
N LYS A 63 14.99 -8.80 -2.83
CA LYS A 63 16.29 -9.04 -2.16
C LYS A 63 16.96 -7.78 -1.64
N ASN A 64 16.79 -6.66 -2.35
CA ASN A 64 17.43 -5.38 -2.04
C ASN A 64 16.44 -4.41 -1.40
N GLN A 65 15.54 -4.86 -0.52
CA GLN A 65 14.85 -3.94 0.35
C GLN A 65 15.90 -3.39 1.32
N PRO A 66 16.46 -2.17 1.08
CA PRO A 66 17.44 -1.63 1.99
C PRO A 66 16.77 -1.49 3.35
N GLU A 67 17.43 -1.96 4.40
CA GLU A 67 17.10 -1.50 5.75
C GLU A 67 17.30 0.02 5.72
N PHE A 68 16.22 0.76 5.50
CA PHE A 68 16.29 2.20 5.39
C PHE A 68 16.69 2.77 6.75
N LYS A 69 17.96 3.12 6.89
CA LYS A 69 18.45 4.00 7.95
C LYS A 69 18.00 5.45 7.70
N GLN A 70 16.70 5.66 7.42
CA GLN A 70 16.17 7.01 7.34
C GLN A 70 15.33 7.28 8.59
N THR A 71 15.31 8.53 9.02
CA THR A 71 14.48 9.01 10.12
C THR A 71 13.16 9.59 9.59
N LEU A 72 12.15 9.72 10.43
CA LEU A 72 10.92 10.44 10.09
C LEU A 72 11.21 11.88 9.62
N ALA A 73 12.24 12.51 10.16
CA ALA A 73 12.66 13.85 9.75
C ALA A 73 13.07 13.93 8.27
N THR A 74 13.61 12.84 7.70
CA THR A 74 13.96 12.76 6.28
C THR A 74 12.86 12.13 5.43
N TYR A 75 12.08 11.22 6.00
CA TYR A 75 11.02 10.51 5.29
C TYR A 75 9.79 11.38 5.02
N ILE A 76 9.27 12.07 6.06
CA ILE A 76 8.02 12.83 5.94
C ILE A 76 8.10 13.94 4.88
N PRO A 77 9.17 14.77 4.79
CA PRO A 77 9.26 15.77 3.72
C PRO A 77 9.24 15.18 2.30
N ARG A 78 9.72 13.94 2.12
CA ARG A 78 9.68 13.22 0.84
C ARG A 78 8.32 12.59 0.55
N ALA A 79 7.70 11.97 1.55
CA ALA A 79 6.40 11.32 1.42
C ALA A 79 5.24 12.33 1.31
N VAL A 80 5.34 13.46 2.03
CA VAL A 80 4.32 14.51 2.15
C VAL A 80 4.91 15.90 1.80
N PRO A 81 5.49 16.10 0.60
CA PRO A 81 5.97 17.39 0.18
C PRO A 81 4.82 18.38 -0.02
N GLN A 82 5.11 19.68 0.00
CA GLN A 82 4.07 20.72 -0.09
C GLN A 82 3.20 20.61 -1.35
N TRP A 83 3.80 20.26 -2.49
CA TRP A 83 3.02 20.07 -3.72
C TRP A 83 1.97 18.95 -3.59
N LYS A 84 2.28 17.84 -2.86
CA LYS A 84 1.34 16.74 -2.61
C LYS A 84 0.20 17.19 -1.70
N VAL A 85 0.48 18.00 -0.69
CA VAL A 85 -0.55 18.61 0.19
C VAL A 85 -1.47 19.51 -0.62
N ASN A 86 -0.93 20.37 -1.46
CA ASN A 86 -1.73 21.26 -2.32
C ASN A 86 -2.61 20.44 -3.28
N GLN A 87 -2.06 19.38 -3.85
CA GLN A 87 -2.82 18.46 -4.71
C GLN A 87 -3.92 17.74 -3.92
N ALA A 88 -3.61 17.23 -2.72
CA ALA A 88 -4.60 16.59 -1.85
C ALA A 88 -5.75 17.52 -1.49
N LYS A 89 -5.46 18.77 -1.07
CA LYS A 89 -6.49 19.78 -0.80
C LYS A 89 -7.37 20.05 -2.02
N ARG A 90 -6.78 20.16 -3.20
CA ARG A 90 -7.52 20.38 -4.45
C ARG A 90 -8.45 19.20 -4.75
N LEU A 91 -7.93 17.96 -4.71
CA LEU A 91 -8.70 16.75 -5.01
C LEU A 91 -9.75 16.47 -3.93
N TYR A 92 -9.45 16.71 -2.66
CA TYR A 92 -10.40 16.64 -1.57
C TYR A 92 -11.64 17.51 -1.84
N ARG A 93 -11.42 18.78 -2.23
CA ARG A 93 -12.53 19.70 -2.57
C ARG A 93 -13.27 19.26 -3.84
N GLN A 94 -12.55 18.81 -4.85
CA GLN A 94 -13.11 18.36 -6.13
C GLN A 94 -14.07 17.18 -5.95
N TYR A 95 -13.71 16.22 -5.10
CA TYR A 95 -14.48 15.00 -4.88
C TYR A 95 -15.28 15.01 -3.56
N LEU A 96 -15.39 16.17 -2.90
CA LEU A 96 -16.04 16.30 -1.60
C LEU A 96 -17.44 15.68 -1.53
N PRO A 97 -18.35 15.87 -2.52
CA PRO A 97 -19.67 15.26 -2.48
C PRO A 97 -19.62 13.73 -2.45
N LEU A 98 -18.79 13.10 -3.29
CA LEU A 98 -18.59 11.65 -3.33
C LEU A 98 -17.96 11.15 -2.03
N LEU A 99 -16.90 11.80 -1.59
CA LEU A 99 -16.18 11.47 -0.37
C LEU A 99 -17.04 11.61 0.88
N THR A 100 -17.94 12.59 0.93
CA THR A 100 -18.88 12.76 2.05
C THR A 100 -19.90 11.63 2.09
N LYS A 101 -20.46 11.24 0.93
CA LYS A 101 -21.37 10.09 0.83
C LYS A 101 -20.70 8.82 1.33
N ILE A 102 -19.52 8.50 0.81
CA ILE A 102 -18.75 7.31 1.20
C ILE A 102 -18.32 7.38 2.68
N GLY A 103 -17.86 8.55 3.13
CA GLY A 103 -17.46 8.74 4.53
C GLY A 103 -18.60 8.52 5.51
N ALA A 104 -19.83 8.93 5.15
CA ALA A 104 -21.01 8.67 5.96
C ALA A 104 -21.45 7.20 5.94
N GLU A 105 -21.29 6.51 4.80
CA GLU A 105 -21.64 5.10 4.63
C GLU A 105 -20.74 4.17 5.45
N TYR A 106 -19.43 4.44 5.46
CA TYR A 106 -18.42 3.59 6.10
C TYR A 106 -17.91 4.11 7.46
N ASP A 107 -18.45 5.23 7.94
CA ASP A 107 -17.97 5.91 9.15
C ASP A 107 -16.46 6.24 9.08
N VAL A 108 -16.00 6.80 7.95
CA VAL A 108 -14.59 7.16 7.72
C VAL A 108 -14.47 8.62 7.31
N GLN A 109 -13.60 9.37 7.99
CA GLN A 109 -13.40 10.77 7.60
C GLN A 109 -12.77 10.86 6.20
N PRO A 110 -13.37 11.60 5.25
CA PRO A 110 -12.93 11.72 3.86
C PRO A 110 -11.45 12.05 3.67
N ARG A 111 -10.85 12.83 4.57
CA ARG A 111 -9.43 13.19 4.52
C ARG A 111 -8.47 11.99 4.55
N PHE A 112 -8.85 10.90 5.24
CA PHE A 112 -8.01 9.69 5.29
C PHE A 112 -8.07 8.87 4.01
N ILE A 113 -9.22 8.84 3.34
CA ILE A 113 -9.38 8.20 2.02
C ILE A 113 -8.46 8.90 1.00
N VAL A 114 -8.48 10.24 0.96
CA VAL A 114 -7.62 11.02 0.07
C VAL A 114 -6.14 10.90 0.45
N ALA A 115 -5.82 10.84 1.74
CA ALA A 115 -4.44 10.67 2.20
C ALA A 115 -3.87 9.30 1.80
N LEU A 116 -4.61 8.21 1.98
CA LEU A 116 -4.23 6.88 1.51
C LEU A 116 -4.00 6.89 0.00
N TRP A 117 -4.95 7.38 -0.80
CA TRP A 117 -4.82 7.52 -2.25
C TRP A 117 -3.57 8.31 -2.66
N GLY A 118 -3.28 9.40 -1.94
CA GLY A 118 -2.09 10.22 -2.18
C GLY A 118 -0.77 9.54 -1.82
N ILE A 119 -0.72 8.80 -0.72
CA ILE A 119 0.50 8.10 -0.27
C ILE A 119 0.76 6.86 -1.10
N GLU A 120 -0.27 6.07 -1.41
CA GLU A 120 -0.12 4.81 -2.16
C GLU A 120 0.30 5.04 -3.62
N THR A 121 -0.41 5.88 -4.33
CA THR A 121 -0.24 5.96 -5.79
C THR A 121 -0.04 7.38 -6.32
N ASN A 122 0.22 8.36 -5.45
CA ASN A 122 0.26 9.75 -5.87
C ASN A 122 -1.03 10.15 -6.63
N PHE A 123 -2.18 9.83 -6.02
CA PHE A 123 -3.51 10.10 -6.57
C PHE A 123 -3.76 9.39 -7.91
N GLY A 124 -3.51 8.09 -7.95
CA GLY A 124 -3.75 7.23 -9.10
C GLY A 124 -2.70 7.30 -10.21
N LYS A 125 -1.64 8.10 -10.07
CA LYS A 125 -0.61 8.25 -11.11
C LYS A 125 0.38 7.09 -11.17
N LEU A 126 0.55 6.34 -10.09
CA LEU A 126 1.57 5.30 -9.91
C LEU A 126 0.95 3.99 -9.44
N THR A 127 0.10 3.39 -10.26
CA THR A 127 -0.61 2.14 -9.93
C THR A 127 0.19 0.87 -10.18
N GLY A 128 1.39 1.02 -10.76
CA GLY A 128 2.21 -0.10 -11.23
C GLY A 128 1.94 -0.47 -12.69
N LYS A 129 2.92 -1.11 -13.31
CA LYS A 129 2.90 -1.46 -14.75
C LYS A 129 3.24 -2.91 -15.04
N TYR A 130 3.52 -3.69 -13.99
CA TYR A 130 3.96 -5.07 -14.16
C TYR A 130 2.75 -5.99 -14.36
N PRO A 131 2.83 -7.00 -15.28
CA PRO A 131 1.85 -8.07 -15.35
C PRO A 131 1.77 -8.79 -14.01
N LEU A 132 0.60 -8.75 -13.37
CA LEU A 132 0.48 -9.18 -11.98
C LEU A 132 0.73 -10.68 -11.82
N VAL A 133 0.20 -11.49 -12.74
CA VAL A 133 0.38 -12.96 -12.73
C VAL A 133 1.87 -13.31 -12.80
N SER A 134 2.61 -12.69 -13.73
CA SER A 134 4.06 -12.92 -13.87
C SER A 134 4.84 -12.46 -12.64
N SER A 135 4.48 -11.29 -12.06
CA SER A 135 5.14 -10.79 -10.84
C SER A 135 4.96 -11.73 -9.65
N LEU A 136 3.72 -12.18 -9.42
CA LEU A 136 3.40 -13.07 -8.30
C LEU A 136 3.99 -14.47 -8.47
N ALA A 137 3.95 -15.02 -9.69
CA ALA A 137 4.59 -16.30 -10.00
C ALA A 137 6.12 -16.24 -9.83
N THR A 138 6.75 -15.13 -10.26
CA THR A 138 8.18 -14.90 -10.07
C THR A 138 8.57 -14.87 -8.60
N LEU A 139 7.82 -14.14 -7.77
CA LEU A 139 8.09 -14.03 -6.34
C LEU A 139 7.77 -15.31 -5.57
N ALA A 140 6.81 -16.11 -6.04
CA ALA A 140 6.56 -17.43 -5.52
C ALA A 140 7.72 -18.39 -5.85
N TRP A 141 8.19 -18.38 -7.09
CA TRP A 141 9.32 -19.18 -7.55
C TRP A 141 10.63 -18.85 -6.84
N GLU A 142 10.89 -17.58 -6.53
CA GLU A 142 12.07 -17.13 -5.78
C GLU A 142 12.18 -17.80 -4.41
N GLY A 143 11.06 -18.21 -3.82
CA GLY A 143 10.96 -19.12 -2.69
C GLY A 143 10.96 -18.49 -1.30
N ARG A 144 11.50 -17.28 -1.10
CA ARG A 144 11.61 -16.64 0.22
C ARG A 144 10.26 -16.52 0.94
N ARG A 145 9.18 -16.28 0.19
CA ARG A 145 7.79 -16.16 0.67
C ARG A 145 6.83 -16.92 -0.27
N GLU A 146 7.23 -18.10 -0.72
CA GLU A 146 6.50 -18.88 -1.73
C GLU A 146 5.01 -19.01 -1.42
N ALA A 147 4.67 -19.55 -0.25
CA ALA A 147 3.27 -19.79 0.13
C ALA A 147 2.41 -18.50 0.08
N PHE A 148 2.97 -17.38 0.52
CA PHE A 148 2.29 -16.09 0.47
C PHE A 148 2.02 -15.66 -0.97
N PHE A 149 3.05 -15.61 -1.83
CA PHE A 149 2.91 -15.13 -3.20
C PHE A 149 2.08 -16.09 -4.08
N LYS A 150 2.17 -17.40 -3.83
CA LYS A 150 1.31 -18.40 -4.47
C LYS A 150 -0.16 -18.18 -4.09
N GLY A 151 -0.46 -17.92 -2.83
CA GLY A 151 -1.81 -17.55 -2.37
C GLY A 151 -2.32 -16.26 -3.04
N GLN A 152 -1.47 -15.24 -3.16
CA GLN A 152 -1.81 -14.01 -3.87
C GLN A 152 -2.05 -14.26 -5.38
N LEU A 153 -1.25 -15.11 -6.01
CA LEU A 153 -1.44 -15.51 -7.41
C LEU A 153 -2.82 -16.14 -7.63
N PHE A 154 -3.19 -17.12 -6.81
CA PHE A 154 -4.49 -17.77 -6.95
C PHE A 154 -5.66 -16.80 -6.69
N ASN A 155 -5.50 -15.85 -5.78
CA ASN A 155 -6.47 -14.78 -5.59
C ASN A 155 -6.55 -13.86 -6.82
N ALA A 156 -5.42 -13.54 -7.46
CA ALA A 156 -5.40 -12.77 -8.71
C ALA A 156 -6.14 -13.51 -9.85
N LEU A 157 -5.99 -14.83 -9.95
CA LEU A 157 -6.74 -15.64 -10.91
C LEU A 157 -8.26 -15.62 -10.65
N ARG A 158 -8.69 -15.67 -9.36
CA ARG A 158 -10.11 -15.51 -8.99
C ARG A 158 -10.65 -14.13 -9.35
N ILE A 159 -9.84 -13.07 -9.20
CA ILE A 159 -10.23 -11.71 -9.63
C ILE A 159 -10.47 -11.68 -11.14
N LEU A 160 -9.61 -12.28 -11.96
CA LEU A 160 -9.81 -12.37 -13.41
C LEU A 160 -11.16 -13.03 -13.75
N GLU A 161 -11.53 -14.11 -13.05
CA GLU A 161 -12.82 -14.79 -13.27
C GLU A 161 -14.00 -13.92 -12.85
N GLN A 162 -13.97 -13.39 -11.63
CA GLN A 162 -15.09 -12.61 -11.07
C GLN A 162 -15.33 -11.33 -11.85
N GLN A 163 -14.28 -10.63 -12.24
CA GLN A 163 -14.36 -9.35 -12.96
C GLN A 163 -14.42 -9.54 -14.48
N LYS A 164 -14.31 -10.76 -14.98
CA LYS A 164 -14.22 -11.07 -16.43
C LYS A 164 -13.16 -10.22 -17.12
N MET A 165 -12.04 -10.02 -16.42
CA MET A 165 -10.94 -9.15 -16.86
C MET A 165 -9.93 -9.94 -17.69
N ALA A 166 -9.40 -9.34 -18.76
CA ALA A 166 -8.30 -9.94 -19.49
C ALA A 166 -7.01 -9.93 -18.66
N PRO A 167 -6.19 -10.99 -18.66
CA PRO A 167 -4.95 -11.04 -17.90
C PRO A 167 -3.98 -9.89 -18.17
N ALA A 168 -3.97 -9.37 -19.42
CA ALA A 168 -3.15 -8.23 -19.83
C ALA A 168 -3.53 -6.91 -19.14
N ASP A 169 -4.77 -6.78 -18.65
CA ASP A 169 -5.26 -5.59 -17.96
C ASP A 169 -4.99 -5.65 -16.44
N LEU A 170 -4.73 -6.84 -15.91
CA LEU A 170 -4.40 -7.02 -14.50
C LEU A 170 -2.94 -6.64 -14.23
N LYS A 171 -2.72 -5.35 -14.01
CA LYS A 171 -1.40 -4.76 -13.76
C LYS A 171 -1.30 -4.21 -12.34
N GLY A 172 -0.08 -4.20 -11.82
CA GLY A 172 0.20 -3.67 -10.50
C GLY A 172 1.67 -3.38 -10.26
N SER A 173 2.04 -3.28 -8.99
CA SER A 173 3.44 -3.16 -8.58
C SER A 173 4.20 -4.48 -8.82
N TRP A 174 5.52 -4.40 -8.78
CA TRP A 174 6.39 -5.59 -8.86
C TRP A 174 6.11 -6.60 -7.71
N ALA A 175 5.57 -6.14 -6.59
CA ALA A 175 5.24 -6.96 -5.42
C ALA A 175 3.78 -7.46 -5.39
N GLY A 176 2.99 -7.20 -6.43
CA GLY A 176 1.63 -7.71 -6.54
C GLY A 176 0.53 -6.80 -5.98
N ALA A 177 0.84 -5.55 -5.59
CA ALA A 177 -0.17 -4.58 -5.17
C ALA A 177 -0.84 -3.94 -6.39
N MET A 178 -2.18 -3.71 -6.32
CA MET A 178 -3.04 -3.40 -7.45
C MET A 178 -3.82 -2.11 -7.29
N GLY A 179 -4.07 -1.45 -8.41
CA GLY A 179 -4.98 -0.32 -8.50
C GLY A 179 -4.51 0.92 -7.75
N GLN A 180 -5.40 1.90 -7.62
CA GLN A 180 -5.07 3.21 -7.07
C GLN A 180 -4.86 3.20 -5.54
N VAL A 181 -5.29 2.17 -4.83
CA VAL A 181 -5.10 1.98 -3.39
C VAL A 181 -4.16 0.82 -3.04
N GLN A 182 -3.47 0.28 -4.04
CA GLN A 182 -2.41 -0.73 -3.88
C GLN A 182 -2.84 -1.95 -3.02
N PHE A 183 -4.05 -2.46 -3.26
CA PHE A 183 -4.51 -3.68 -2.61
C PHE A 183 -3.74 -4.90 -3.12
N MET A 184 -3.36 -5.78 -2.20
CA MET A 184 -2.99 -7.14 -2.57
C MET A 184 -4.22 -7.90 -3.07
N PRO A 185 -4.07 -8.95 -3.93
CA PRO A 185 -5.23 -9.72 -4.41
C PRO A 185 -6.14 -10.26 -3.31
N SER A 186 -5.59 -10.68 -2.17
CA SER A 186 -6.40 -11.09 -1.01
C SER A 186 -7.20 -9.93 -0.40
N SER A 187 -6.62 -8.73 -0.36
CA SER A 187 -7.32 -7.53 0.12
C SER A 187 -8.41 -7.10 -0.85
N TYR A 188 -8.16 -7.22 -2.17
CA TYR A 188 -9.17 -6.96 -3.19
C TYR A 188 -10.40 -7.86 -2.99
N LEU A 189 -10.21 -9.18 -2.93
CA LEU A 189 -11.31 -10.12 -2.75
C LEU A 189 -12.09 -9.92 -1.45
N LYS A 190 -11.46 -9.37 -0.43
CA LYS A 190 -12.10 -9.14 0.88
C LYS A 190 -12.76 -7.78 1.00
N TYR A 191 -12.19 -6.73 0.43
CA TYR A 191 -12.55 -5.35 0.75
C TYR A 191 -12.96 -4.50 -0.45
N ALA A 192 -12.68 -4.92 -1.71
CA ALA A 192 -13.12 -4.15 -2.86
C ALA A 192 -14.65 -4.15 -2.96
N VAL A 193 -15.21 -3.01 -3.30
CA VAL A 193 -16.64 -2.80 -3.47
C VAL A 193 -16.94 -2.15 -4.82
N ASP A 194 -18.10 -2.49 -5.38
CA ASP A 194 -18.75 -1.81 -6.49
C ASP A 194 -19.58 -0.65 -5.89
N GLN A 195 -18.98 0.52 -5.79
CA GLN A 195 -19.56 1.64 -5.03
C GLN A 195 -20.62 2.41 -5.82
N ASP A 196 -20.57 2.37 -7.14
CA ASP A 196 -21.56 3.04 -8.01
C ASP A 196 -22.61 2.08 -8.59
N GLY A 197 -22.44 0.76 -8.39
CA GLY A 197 -23.41 -0.27 -8.78
C GLY A 197 -23.37 -0.62 -10.26
N ASP A 198 -22.23 -0.43 -10.95
CA ASP A 198 -22.05 -0.76 -12.37
C ASP A 198 -21.80 -2.25 -12.64
N GLY A 199 -21.70 -3.06 -11.59
CA GLY A 199 -21.42 -4.50 -11.63
C GLY A 199 -19.95 -4.87 -11.66
N LYS A 200 -19.04 -3.92 -11.41
CA LYS A 200 -17.60 -4.11 -11.35
C LYS A 200 -17.00 -3.55 -10.06
N GLN A 201 -15.80 -4.00 -9.75
CA GLN A 201 -14.98 -3.48 -8.65
C GLN A 201 -13.69 -2.91 -9.25
N ASP A 202 -13.78 -1.74 -9.91
CA ASP A 202 -12.68 -1.16 -10.67
C ASP A 202 -11.79 -0.26 -9.82
N LEU A 203 -10.72 -0.83 -9.26
CA LEU A 203 -9.72 -0.07 -8.50
C LEU A 203 -8.71 0.69 -9.37
N TRP A 204 -8.79 0.62 -10.70
CA TRP A 204 -7.87 1.31 -11.62
C TRP A 204 -8.47 2.56 -12.23
N GLY A 205 -9.72 2.52 -12.69
CA GLY A 205 -10.37 3.59 -13.44
C GLY A 205 -11.52 4.29 -12.71
N ASN A 206 -12.21 3.61 -11.79
CA ASN A 206 -13.42 4.11 -11.12
C ASN A 206 -13.11 4.67 -9.72
N LEU A 207 -13.15 5.99 -9.57
CA LEU A 207 -12.87 6.62 -8.28
C LEU A 207 -13.93 6.36 -7.20
N ALA A 208 -15.16 6.03 -7.56
CA ALA A 208 -16.16 5.63 -6.57
C ALA A 208 -15.73 4.31 -5.91
N ASP A 209 -15.35 3.32 -6.70
CA ASP A 209 -14.87 2.03 -6.21
C ASP A 209 -13.56 2.14 -5.44
N VAL A 210 -12.64 2.97 -5.93
CA VAL A 210 -11.36 3.24 -5.27
C VAL A 210 -11.59 3.80 -3.86
N PHE A 211 -12.44 4.81 -3.72
CA PHE A 211 -12.71 5.46 -2.43
C PHE A 211 -13.58 4.60 -1.53
N GLY A 212 -14.61 3.96 -2.11
CA GLY A 212 -15.47 3.00 -1.39
C GLY A 212 -14.67 1.84 -0.83
N SER A 213 -13.81 1.24 -1.65
CA SER A 213 -12.96 0.12 -1.22
C SER A 213 -11.95 0.51 -0.14
N ALA A 214 -11.35 1.71 -0.25
CA ALA A 214 -10.47 2.21 0.80
C ALA A 214 -11.22 2.44 2.11
N ALA A 215 -12.40 3.03 2.06
CA ALA A 215 -13.26 3.27 3.22
C ALA A 215 -13.75 1.95 3.83
N ASN A 216 -14.21 1.01 3.01
CA ASN A 216 -14.63 -0.32 3.45
C ASN A 216 -13.51 -1.09 4.15
N TYR A 217 -12.27 -1.00 3.62
CA TYR A 217 -11.11 -1.58 4.30
C TYR A 217 -10.94 -1.01 5.71
N LEU A 218 -10.93 0.31 5.85
CA LEU A 218 -10.76 0.97 7.14
C LEU A 218 -11.89 0.59 8.10
N HIS A 219 -13.15 0.66 7.65
CA HIS A 219 -14.33 0.32 8.41
C HIS A 219 -14.28 -1.12 8.93
N GLN A 220 -14.04 -2.11 8.06
CA GLN A 220 -14.00 -3.52 8.43
C GLN A 220 -12.84 -3.89 9.36
N ASN A 221 -11.79 -3.07 9.40
CA ASN A 221 -10.67 -3.24 10.34
C ASN A 221 -10.81 -2.38 11.61
N GLY A 222 -12.02 -1.84 11.90
CA GLY A 222 -12.34 -1.19 13.16
C GLY A 222 -11.99 0.29 13.21
N TRP A 223 -12.11 1.01 12.09
CA TRP A 223 -11.97 2.46 12.08
C TRP A 223 -13.07 3.13 12.88
N HIS A 224 -12.71 4.13 13.68
CA HIS A 224 -13.64 5.00 14.42
C HIS A 224 -13.74 6.37 13.75
N GLY A 225 -14.91 6.70 13.23
CA GLY A 225 -15.14 7.92 12.45
C GLY A 225 -15.06 9.22 13.27
N ASP A 226 -15.23 9.15 14.57
CA ASP A 226 -15.12 10.28 15.51
C ASP A 226 -13.72 10.47 16.10
N GLU A 227 -12.78 9.56 15.80
CA GLU A 227 -11.41 9.60 16.30
C GLU A 227 -10.41 9.92 15.18
N THR A 228 -9.29 10.57 15.54
CA THR A 228 -8.15 10.73 14.62
C THR A 228 -7.17 9.55 14.76
N TRP A 229 -6.14 9.52 13.92
CA TRP A 229 -5.13 8.46 13.88
C TRP A 229 -4.14 8.49 15.05
N GLY A 230 -3.79 9.68 15.53
CA GLY A 230 -2.75 9.89 16.53
C GLY A 230 -2.38 11.36 16.67
N ARG A 231 -1.31 11.61 17.41
CA ARG A 231 -0.84 12.97 17.71
C ARG A 231 0.65 12.98 18.00
N ARG A 232 1.38 13.90 17.38
CA ARG A 232 2.77 14.17 17.78
C ARG A 232 2.82 14.76 19.20
N VAL A 233 3.75 14.24 20.01
CA VAL A 233 3.89 14.64 21.43
C VAL A 233 5.34 14.89 21.81
N ARG A 234 5.53 15.56 22.95
CA ARG A 234 6.78 15.59 23.71
C ARG A 234 6.68 14.61 24.85
N VAL A 235 7.76 13.88 25.10
CA VAL A 235 7.91 12.97 26.22
C VAL A 235 8.87 13.58 27.25
N PRO A 236 8.65 13.34 28.57
CA PRO A 236 9.58 13.80 29.59
C PRO A 236 10.91 13.06 29.47
N ALA A 237 11.98 13.70 29.94
CA ALA A 237 13.28 13.04 30.09
C ALA A 237 13.16 11.89 31.09
N GLY A 238 13.82 10.75 30.79
CA GLY A 238 13.81 9.58 31.67
C GLY A 238 12.49 8.80 31.67
N LEU A 239 11.65 8.98 30.64
CA LEU A 239 10.47 8.13 30.45
C LEU A 239 10.90 6.66 30.36
N ASP A 240 10.21 5.80 31.13
CA ASP A 240 10.47 4.35 31.08
C ASP A 240 10.26 3.81 29.64
N ALA A 241 11.29 3.19 29.10
CA ALA A 241 11.27 2.60 27.75
C ALA A 241 10.20 1.49 27.61
N ALA A 242 9.83 0.84 28.69
CA ALA A 242 8.76 -0.15 28.71
C ALA A 242 7.37 0.42 28.33
N LEU A 243 7.20 1.75 28.43
CA LEU A 243 5.98 2.44 28.02
C LEU A 243 5.93 2.73 26.51
N ILE A 244 7.03 2.48 25.78
CA ILE A 244 7.12 2.77 24.34
C ILE A 244 6.80 1.51 23.56
N GLY A 245 5.78 1.59 22.74
CA GLY A 245 5.30 0.50 21.91
C GLY A 245 3.78 0.52 21.76
N LEU A 246 3.25 -0.43 21.01
CA LEU A 246 1.80 -0.55 20.82
C LEU A 246 1.15 -1.45 21.86
N GLU A 247 1.90 -2.23 22.60
CA GLU A 247 1.37 -3.17 23.61
C GLU A 247 0.81 -2.44 24.82
N GLU A 248 1.47 -1.36 25.24
CA GLU A 248 1.03 -0.54 26.36
C GLU A 248 0.01 0.51 25.88
N THR A 249 -1.17 0.50 26.50
CA THR A 249 -2.25 1.44 26.19
C THR A 249 -2.76 2.10 27.46
N ARG A 250 -2.88 3.44 27.45
CA ARG A 250 -3.32 4.25 28.60
C ARG A 250 -4.25 5.38 28.16
N ALA A 251 -5.11 5.83 29.08
CA ALA A 251 -5.90 7.03 28.88
C ALA A 251 -5.01 8.27 28.67
N LEU A 252 -5.47 9.26 27.90
CA LEU A 252 -4.74 10.52 27.68
C LEU A 252 -4.40 11.24 28.99
N SER A 253 -5.29 11.19 29.99
CA SER A 253 -5.05 11.76 31.30
C SER A 253 -3.88 11.09 32.02
N ALA A 254 -3.72 9.78 31.89
CA ALA A 254 -2.60 9.05 32.49
C ALA A 254 -1.28 9.39 31.78
N TRP A 255 -1.28 9.53 30.43
CA TRP A 255 -0.12 10.03 29.70
C TRP A 255 0.26 11.44 30.13
N GLN A 256 -0.73 12.32 30.31
CA GLN A 256 -0.48 13.68 30.78
C GLN A 256 0.09 13.71 32.21
N ALA A 257 -0.41 12.86 33.11
CA ALA A 257 0.05 12.78 34.51
C ALA A 257 1.54 12.42 34.60
N ILE A 258 2.05 11.60 33.70
CA ILE A 258 3.48 11.25 33.66
C ILE A 258 4.31 12.21 32.80
N GLY A 259 3.75 13.35 32.39
CA GLY A 259 4.50 14.45 31.76
C GLY A 259 4.46 14.48 30.24
N VAL A 260 3.72 13.59 29.55
CA VAL A 260 3.52 13.68 28.09
C VAL A 260 2.68 14.92 27.78
N ARG A 261 3.09 15.68 26.74
CA ARG A 261 2.44 16.93 26.30
C ARG A 261 2.29 16.98 24.78
N LYS A 262 1.40 17.83 24.29
CA LYS A 262 1.38 18.15 22.85
C LYS A 262 2.74 18.63 22.37
N ALA A 263 2.98 18.57 21.06
CA ALA A 263 4.25 18.99 20.44
C ALA A 263 4.63 20.45 20.76
N ASP A 264 3.65 21.33 20.96
CA ASP A 264 3.83 22.73 21.39
C ASP A 264 4.08 22.90 22.90
N GLY A 265 3.97 21.82 23.69
CA GLY A 265 4.12 21.81 25.15
C GLY A 265 2.82 21.99 25.92
N ALA A 266 1.71 22.24 25.25
CA ALA A 266 0.40 22.36 25.89
C ALA A 266 -0.12 21.01 26.38
N ASP A 267 -1.13 21.04 27.26
CA ASP A 267 -1.81 19.85 27.77
C ASP A 267 -2.45 19.03 26.66
N LEU A 268 -2.52 17.70 26.88
CA LEU A 268 -3.26 16.79 26.01
C LEU A 268 -4.77 17.11 26.04
N PRO A 269 -5.52 16.76 24.99
CA PRO A 269 -6.97 16.97 25.00
C PRO A 269 -7.64 16.24 26.17
N ARG A 270 -8.68 16.87 26.72
CA ARG A 270 -9.57 16.21 27.71
C ARG A 270 -10.59 15.37 26.94
N ALA A 271 -10.18 14.17 26.55
CA ALA A 271 -11.02 13.21 25.84
C ALA A 271 -10.84 11.81 26.43
N SER A 272 -11.91 11.02 26.38
CA SER A 272 -11.90 9.62 26.82
C SER A 272 -11.27 8.72 25.75
N LEU A 273 -10.04 9.04 25.36
CA LEU A 273 -9.27 8.29 24.36
C LEU A 273 -8.18 7.46 25.04
N GLN A 274 -8.01 6.26 24.55
CA GLN A 274 -6.88 5.40 24.85
C GLN A 274 -5.78 5.61 23.81
N ALA A 275 -4.54 5.58 24.23
CA ALA A 275 -3.41 5.73 23.33
C ALA A 275 -2.22 4.87 23.76
N SER A 276 -1.45 4.44 22.78
CA SER A 276 -0.10 3.89 22.97
C SER A 276 0.94 4.94 22.59
N LEU A 277 2.11 4.93 23.24
CA LEU A 277 3.19 5.83 22.87
C LEU A 277 4.15 5.13 21.90
N VAL A 278 4.40 5.70 20.74
CA VAL A 278 5.32 5.16 19.74
C VAL A 278 6.43 6.15 19.41
N GLN A 279 7.64 5.64 19.22
CA GLN A 279 8.81 6.38 18.72
C GLN A 279 9.40 5.62 17.52
N PRO A 280 8.94 5.90 16.30
CA PRO A 280 9.36 5.14 15.11
C PRO A 280 10.86 5.16 14.81
N ASP A 281 11.56 6.23 15.22
CA ASP A 281 13.01 6.37 15.07
C ASP A 281 13.80 5.84 16.28
N GLY A 282 13.11 5.25 17.25
CA GLY A 282 13.72 4.84 18.52
C GLY A 282 13.84 5.97 19.55
N GLU A 283 14.60 5.71 20.61
CA GLU A 283 14.82 6.65 21.71
C GLU A 283 15.39 7.98 21.22
N GLY A 284 14.84 9.08 21.71
CA GLY A 284 15.21 10.44 21.28
C GLY A 284 14.59 10.89 19.96
N GLY A 285 13.93 10.00 19.24
CA GLY A 285 13.20 10.32 18.01
C GLY A 285 11.85 10.99 18.27
N ALA A 286 11.18 11.37 17.17
CA ALA A 286 9.83 11.93 17.25
C ALA A 286 8.85 10.94 17.88
N ALA A 287 8.08 11.42 18.89
CA ALA A 287 7.11 10.62 19.62
C ALA A 287 5.68 10.94 19.19
N TYR A 288 4.82 9.93 19.20
CA TYR A 288 3.41 10.05 18.87
C TYR A 288 2.55 9.25 19.86
N LEU A 289 1.42 9.81 20.24
CA LEU A 289 0.33 9.02 20.81
C LEU A 289 -0.45 8.41 19.66
N ALA A 290 -0.43 7.08 19.58
CA ALA A 290 -1.13 6.26 18.61
C ALA A 290 -2.52 5.93 19.16
N TYR A 291 -3.58 6.42 18.52
CA TYR A 291 -4.98 6.14 18.86
C TYR A 291 -5.46 4.84 18.18
N PRO A 292 -6.69 4.35 18.43
CA PRO A 292 -7.18 3.13 17.79
C PRO A 292 -6.99 3.11 16.27
N ASN A 293 -7.31 4.18 15.58
CA ASN A 293 -7.17 4.31 14.13
C ASN A 293 -5.71 4.21 13.63
N TYR A 294 -4.71 4.44 14.48
CA TYR A 294 -3.30 4.18 14.16
C TYR A 294 -3.07 2.69 13.84
N ARG A 295 -3.71 1.81 14.60
CA ARG A 295 -3.60 0.36 14.42
C ARG A 295 -4.24 -0.08 13.12
N VAL A 296 -5.40 0.49 12.78
CA VAL A 296 -6.09 0.24 11.50
C VAL A 296 -5.21 0.64 10.30
N LEU A 297 -4.54 1.79 10.38
CA LEU A 297 -3.55 2.17 9.35
C LEU A 297 -2.33 1.23 9.31
N ARG A 298 -1.96 0.62 10.45
CA ARG A 298 -0.89 -0.40 10.48
C ARG A 298 -1.33 -1.75 9.92
N ASP A 299 -2.62 -2.07 9.97
CA ASP A 299 -3.15 -3.26 9.28
C ASP A 299 -3.10 -3.08 7.77
N TRP A 300 -3.29 -1.85 7.28
CA TRP A 300 -3.06 -1.51 5.88
C TRP A 300 -1.59 -1.65 5.49
N ASN A 301 -0.69 -1.05 6.26
CA ASN A 301 0.75 -1.15 6.06
C ASN A 301 1.48 -1.12 7.40
N ARG A 302 2.22 -2.18 7.71
CA ARG A 302 2.88 -2.38 9.03
C ARG A 302 3.94 -1.35 9.39
N SER A 303 4.30 -0.45 8.48
CA SER A 303 5.30 0.59 8.71
C SER A 303 4.75 1.75 9.53
N HIS A 304 5.38 2.06 10.66
CA HIS A 304 5.10 3.29 11.43
C HIS A 304 5.29 4.56 10.59
N TYR A 305 6.28 4.55 9.68
CA TYR A 305 6.57 5.66 8.77
C TYR A 305 5.41 5.93 7.82
N PHE A 306 4.82 4.85 7.28
CA PHE A 306 3.62 4.94 6.45
C PHE A 306 2.45 5.57 7.20
N VAL A 307 2.15 5.07 8.41
CA VAL A 307 1.05 5.59 9.23
C VAL A 307 1.23 7.08 9.52
N VAL A 308 2.44 7.50 9.92
CA VAL A 308 2.74 8.91 10.19
C VAL A 308 2.62 9.76 8.92
N ALA A 309 3.00 9.22 7.74
CA ALA A 309 2.83 9.94 6.47
C ALA A 309 1.36 10.11 6.10
N VAL A 310 0.55 9.04 6.18
CA VAL A 310 -0.90 9.11 5.93
C VAL A 310 -1.56 10.09 6.89
N GLY A 311 -1.30 9.96 8.19
CA GLY A 311 -1.84 10.84 9.21
C GLY A 311 -1.44 12.31 9.01
N THR A 312 -0.16 12.56 8.73
CA THR A 312 0.34 13.92 8.44
C THR A 312 -0.33 14.53 7.21
N LEU A 313 -0.51 13.74 6.13
CA LEU A 313 -1.21 14.24 4.95
C LEU A 313 -2.68 14.50 5.24
N ALA A 314 -3.36 13.60 5.95
CA ALA A 314 -4.77 13.75 6.33
C ALA A 314 -5.01 15.00 7.18
N ASP A 315 -4.14 15.28 8.15
CA ASP A 315 -4.24 16.48 8.99
C ASP A 315 -4.06 17.75 8.15
N ARG A 316 -3.04 17.78 7.28
CA ARG A 316 -2.75 18.92 6.41
C ARG A 316 -3.78 19.18 5.31
N ILE A 317 -4.66 18.22 4.98
CA ILE A 317 -5.77 18.44 4.03
C ILE A 317 -6.80 19.42 4.59
N VAL A 318 -7.05 19.40 5.89
CA VAL A 318 -8.12 20.15 6.56
C VAL A 318 -7.63 21.38 7.32
N GLU A 319 -6.30 21.58 7.41
CA GLU A 319 -5.70 22.85 7.85
C GLU A 319 -5.87 23.94 6.78
#